data_36baa4469714b2f3006c03134dc25e2c
#
_entry.id   36baa4469714b2f3006c03134dc25e2c
#
_cell.length_a   1.000
_cell.length_b   1.000
_cell.length_c   1.000
_cell.angle_alpha   90.00
_cell.angle_beta   90.00
_cell.angle_gamma   90.00
#
_symmetry.space_group_name_H-M   'P 1'
#
loop_
_entity.id
_entity.type
_entity.pdbx_description
1 polymer ?
#
loop_
_entity_poly.entity_id
_entity_poly.type
_entity_poly.pdbx_seq_one_letter_code
_entity_poly.pdbx_strand_id
1 'polypeptide(L)'
;MDDFIRFAISEGFTSYGISSHAPLPFSTAWTMEWDRMEDYLSEFSRLKKKYAGKIELAIGLEIDYLNEENNPSLPCFQKLPLDYRIGSVHMLYSPEGKIVDIDTPADLFRQLVDRHFDGDLDSVVHLYYKNLLRMVELGGFDIVGHADKMHYNASCYRPGLLDEAWYDTLVRDYFAVIAARGYMVEINTKSYHELGTFYPNERYFPFLKELGIRVQVNSDAHYPERINNARFEGLAALKKAGFTSVVEWHGGNGKIFP
;
A
#
# COMPACT_ATOMS: atom_id res chain seq x y z
N MET A 1 -5.53 17.95 4.01
CA MET A 1 -4.68 17.53 5.14
C MET A 1 -5.30 17.89 6.50
N ASP A 2 -5.64 19.15 6.76
CA ASP A 2 -6.19 19.62 8.07
C ASP A 2 -7.49 18.89 8.46
N ASP A 3 -8.39 18.63 7.51
CA ASP A 3 -9.67 17.94 7.77
C ASP A 3 -9.45 16.49 8.24
N PHE A 4 -8.50 15.78 7.67
CA PHE A 4 -8.12 14.43 8.11
C PHE A 4 -7.62 14.42 9.56
N ILE A 5 -6.74 15.37 9.91
CA ILE A 5 -6.22 15.48 11.29
C ILE A 5 -7.34 15.81 12.28
N ARG A 6 -8.24 16.74 11.93
CA ARG A 6 -9.38 17.09 12.78
C ARG A 6 -10.29 15.89 13.00
N PHE A 7 -10.55 15.14 11.94
CA PHE A 7 -11.38 13.94 12.02
C PHE A 7 -10.69 12.85 12.84
N ALA A 8 -9.39 12.63 12.65
CA ALA A 8 -8.61 11.69 13.46
C ALA A 8 -8.69 12.01 14.96
N ILE A 9 -8.56 13.30 15.33
CA ILE A 9 -8.70 13.73 16.72
C ILE A 9 -10.13 13.45 17.23
N SER A 10 -11.17 13.72 16.44
CA SER A 10 -12.57 13.47 16.86
C SER A 10 -12.88 11.98 17.04
N GLU A 11 -12.19 11.11 16.29
CA GLU A 11 -12.29 9.64 16.41
C GLU A 11 -11.37 9.06 17.52
N GLY A 12 -10.67 9.92 18.26
CA GLY A 12 -9.83 9.51 19.38
C GLY A 12 -8.48 8.93 19.00
N PHE A 13 -7.99 9.17 17.79
CA PHE A 13 -6.64 8.75 17.40
C PHE A 13 -5.59 9.53 18.20
N THR A 14 -4.58 8.83 18.68
CA THR A 14 -3.42 9.41 19.39
C THR A 14 -2.24 9.67 18.46
N SER A 15 -2.21 8.96 17.32
CA SER A 15 -1.23 9.17 16.23
C SER A 15 -1.93 9.04 14.88
N TYR A 16 -1.45 9.77 13.88
CA TYR A 16 -1.96 9.71 12.51
C TYR A 16 -0.86 9.97 11.49
N GLY A 17 -0.72 9.08 10.52
CA GLY A 17 0.18 9.23 9.39
C GLY A 17 -0.54 9.74 8.15
N ILE A 18 0.09 10.65 7.42
CA ILE A 18 -0.39 11.16 6.14
C ILE A 18 0.63 10.78 5.07
N SER A 19 0.17 10.06 4.04
CA SER A 19 0.99 9.70 2.87
C SER A 19 0.19 9.98 1.60
N SER A 20 0.64 10.96 0.82
CA SER A 20 0.10 11.18 -0.52
C SER A 20 0.81 10.31 -1.52
N HIS A 21 0.16 10.04 -2.67
CA HIS A 21 0.83 9.42 -3.80
C HIS A 21 1.97 10.31 -4.31
N ALA A 22 3.14 9.73 -4.43
CA ALA A 22 4.34 10.42 -4.88
C ALA A 22 4.24 10.84 -6.35
N PRO A 23 5.03 11.83 -6.80
CA PRO A 23 5.12 12.20 -8.19
C PRO A 23 5.58 11.05 -9.09
N LEU A 24 4.95 10.92 -10.24
CA LEU A 24 5.33 10.06 -11.34
C LEU A 24 6.04 10.86 -12.44
N PRO A 25 6.74 10.23 -13.41
CA PRO A 25 7.38 10.91 -14.51
C PRO A 25 6.37 11.46 -15.56
N PHE A 26 5.10 11.30 -15.32
CA PHE A 26 3.98 11.80 -16.12
C PHE A 26 2.83 12.19 -15.20
N SER A 27 1.99 13.12 -15.64
CA SER A 27 0.86 13.59 -14.85
C SER A 27 -0.28 12.58 -14.82
N THR A 28 -0.89 12.41 -13.66
CA THR A 28 -2.11 11.63 -13.43
C THR A 28 -3.12 12.48 -12.65
N ALA A 29 -4.36 12.00 -12.55
CA ALA A 29 -5.39 12.68 -11.77
C ALA A 29 -5.24 12.46 -10.25
N TRP A 30 -4.38 11.54 -9.80
CA TRP A 30 -4.31 11.08 -8.42
C TRP A 30 -2.92 11.21 -7.77
N THR A 31 -1.86 11.43 -8.53
CA THR A 31 -0.52 11.67 -7.97
C THR A 31 -0.26 13.15 -7.77
N MET A 32 0.57 13.46 -6.77
CA MET A 32 1.06 14.81 -6.56
C MET A 32 2.11 15.16 -7.61
N GLU A 33 2.13 16.40 -8.10
CA GLU A 33 3.20 16.91 -8.96
C GLU A 33 4.42 17.34 -8.13
N TRP A 34 5.63 17.28 -8.73
CA TRP A 34 6.87 17.64 -8.03
C TRP A 34 6.90 19.09 -7.51
N ASP A 35 6.28 20.01 -8.21
CA ASP A 35 6.20 21.43 -7.81
C ASP A 35 5.34 21.64 -6.56
N ARG A 36 4.49 20.66 -6.16
CA ARG A 36 3.67 20.68 -4.95
C ARG A 36 4.37 20.10 -3.73
N MET A 37 5.55 19.50 -3.90
CA MET A 37 6.25 18.81 -2.80
C MET A 37 6.61 19.77 -1.65
N GLU A 38 7.08 20.95 -1.94
CA GLU A 38 7.41 21.96 -0.92
C GLU A 38 6.17 22.41 -0.16
N ASP A 39 5.06 22.65 -0.86
CA ASP A 39 3.77 22.97 -0.23
C ASP A 39 3.29 21.84 0.70
N TYR A 40 3.42 20.59 0.25
CA TYR A 40 3.04 19.40 1.03
C TYR A 40 3.82 19.32 2.36
N LEU A 41 5.14 19.45 2.30
CA LEU A 41 6.01 19.41 3.48
C LEU A 41 5.79 20.62 4.41
N SER A 42 5.62 21.81 3.84
CA SER A 42 5.39 23.05 4.59
C SER A 42 4.06 23.02 5.32
N GLU A 43 2.99 22.60 4.64
CA GLU A 43 1.67 22.47 5.24
C GLU A 43 1.66 21.42 6.37
N PHE A 44 2.30 20.28 6.16
CA PHE A 44 2.45 19.30 7.23
C PHE A 44 3.18 19.88 8.45
N SER A 45 4.29 20.58 8.25
CA SER A 45 5.07 21.21 9.32
C SER A 45 4.23 22.22 10.11
N ARG A 46 3.41 23.02 9.40
CA ARG A 46 2.46 23.97 10.00
C ARG A 46 1.40 23.24 10.85
N LEU A 47 0.83 22.15 10.33
CA LEU A 47 -0.19 21.36 11.01
C LEU A 47 0.38 20.59 12.21
N LYS A 48 1.59 20.03 12.10
CA LYS A 48 2.29 19.37 13.20
C LYS A 48 2.46 20.32 14.40
N LYS A 49 2.81 21.59 14.15
CA LYS A 49 2.86 22.63 15.19
C LYS A 49 1.47 22.98 15.75
N LYS A 50 0.47 23.11 14.87
CA LYS A 50 -0.92 23.46 15.25
C LYS A 50 -1.55 22.43 16.20
N TYR A 51 -1.24 21.15 15.98
CA TYR A 51 -1.83 20.05 16.74
C TYR A 51 -0.87 19.42 17.77
N ALA A 52 0.25 20.07 18.05
CA ALA A 52 1.21 19.61 19.06
C ALA A 52 0.52 19.39 20.43
N GLY A 53 0.78 18.24 21.04
CA GLY A 53 0.15 17.84 22.31
C GLY A 53 -1.30 17.32 22.19
N LYS A 54 -1.89 17.31 21.00
CA LYS A 54 -3.23 16.74 20.77
C LYS A 54 -3.17 15.39 20.05
N ILE A 55 -2.28 15.25 19.08
CA ILE A 55 -2.08 14.05 18.28
C ILE A 55 -0.62 14.03 17.78
N GLU A 56 -0.03 12.85 17.74
CA GLU A 56 1.26 12.66 17.07
C GLU A 56 1.05 12.53 15.57
N LEU A 57 1.77 13.33 14.77
CA LEU A 57 1.66 13.33 13.32
C LEU A 57 2.95 12.84 12.66
N ALA A 58 2.80 11.98 11.68
CA ALA A 58 3.87 11.51 10.81
C ALA A 58 3.56 11.82 9.35
N ILE A 59 4.61 12.13 8.56
CA ILE A 59 4.50 12.39 7.13
C ILE A 59 5.21 11.30 6.33
N GLY A 60 4.54 10.80 5.33
CA GLY A 60 5.07 9.82 4.38
C GLY A 60 4.75 10.17 2.94
N LEU A 61 5.14 9.29 2.06
CA LEU A 61 4.71 9.21 0.67
C LEU A 61 4.44 7.75 0.33
N GLU A 62 3.43 7.51 -0.49
CA GLU A 62 3.25 6.26 -1.20
C GLU A 62 3.93 6.38 -2.57
N ILE A 63 4.97 5.59 -2.77
CA ILE A 63 5.88 5.71 -3.90
C ILE A 63 5.76 4.48 -4.79
N ASP A 64 5.37 4.69 -6.03
CA ASP A 64 5.25 3.62 -7.01
C ASP A 64 6.60 3.09 -7.48
N TYR A 65 6.66 1.79 -7.67
CA TYR A 65 7.64 1.16 -8.54
C TYR A 65 7.05 1.04 -9.94
N LEU A 66 7.63 1.73 -10.89
CA LEU A 66 7.35 1.55 -12.31
C LEU A 66 8.44 0.74 -13.03
N ASN A 67 9.70 1.07 -12.74
CA ASN A 67 10.90 0.48 -13.33
C ASN A 67 12.16 0.92 -12.55
N GLU A 68 13.35 0.62 -13.07
CA GLU A 68 14.63 1.01 -12.45
C GLU A 68 14.84 2.53 -12.34
N GLU A 69 14.20 3.31 -13.21
CA GLU A 69 14.33 4.78 -13.27
C GLU A 69 13.27 5.49 -12.42
N ASN A 70 12.23 4.76 -11.97
CA ASN A 70 11.11 5.29 -11.17
C ASN A 70 10.70 4.28 -10.11
N ASN A 71 11.25 4.45 -8.91
CA ASN A 71 11.04 3.53 -7.79
C ASN A 71 11.39 4.20 -6.44
N PRO A 72 10.97 3.60 -5.31
CA PRO A 72 11.18 4.20 -3.99
C PRO A 72 12.64 4.46 -3.60
N SER A 73 13.61 3.71 -4.14
CA SER A 73 15.03 3.84 -3.75
C SER A 73 15.74 5.07 -4.35
N LEU A 74 15.08 5.80 -5.23
CA LEU A 74 15.69 6.93 -5.92
C LEU A 74 16.08 8.07 -4.97
N PRO A 75 17.25 8.72 -5.20
CA PRO A 75 17.74 9.80 -4.35
C PRO A 75 16.77 10.97 -4.17
N CYS A 76 15.90 11.25 -5.15
CA CYS A 76 14.90 12.31 -5.05
C CYS A 76 13.90 12.04 -3.92
N PHE A 77 13.49 10.78 -3.71
CA PHE A 77 12.61 10.40 -2.60
C PHE A 77 13.37 10.21 -1.29
N GLN A 78 14.59 9.66 -1.36
CA GLN A 78 15.37 9.34 -0.16
C GLN A 78 15.85 10.59 0.59
N LYS A 79 16.04 11.72 -0.11
CA LYS A 79 16.46 12.99 0.49
C LYS A 79 15.32 13.80 1.11
N LEU A 80 14.07 13.42 0.85
CA LEU A 80 12.91 14.12 1.45
C LEU A 80 12.86 13.84 2.97
N PRO A 81 12.52 14.85 3.77
CA PRO A 81 12.41 14.73 5.22
C PRO A 81 11.09 14.05 5.63
N LEU A 82 10.94 12.80 5.23
CA LEU A 82 9.77 11.97 5.53
C LEU A 82 10.02 11.10 6.75
N ASP A 83 8.98 10.90 7.53
CA ASP A 83 9.00 9.98 8.68
C ASP A 83 8.95 8.52 8.22
N TYR A 84 8.25 8.22 7.10
CA TYR A 84 8.13 6.87 6.51
C TYR A 84 7.85 6.93 5.00
N ARG A 85 8.04 5.80 4.34
CA ARG A 85 7.76 5.58 2.91
C ARG A 85 7.00 4.28 2.72
N ILE A 86 5.96 4.32 1.88
CA ILE A 86 5.20 3.15 1.45
C ILE A 86 5.62 2.84 0.02
N GLY A 87 5.98 1.59 -0.27
CA GLY A 87 6.27 1.13 -1.63
C GLY A 87 5.08 0.38 -2.21
N SER A 88 4.65 0.75 -3.42
CA SER A 88 3.46 0.21 -4.08
C SER A 88 3.69 -0.04 -5.58
N VAL A 89 2.82 -0.84 -6.18
CA VAL A 89 2.76 -1.06 -7.64
C VAL A 89 1.31 -0.89 -8.09
N HIS A 90 1.02 0.19 -8.80
CA HIS A 90 -0.31 0.47 -9.37
C HIS A 90 -0.34 0.29 -10.87
N MET A 91 0.81 0.27 -11.53
CA MET A 91 0.89 0.28 -12.99
C MET A 91 1.89 -0.77 -13.50
N LEU A 92 1.60 -1.28 -14.68
CA LEU A 92 2.47 -2.21 -15.41
C LEU A 92 2.76 -1.69 -16.80
N TYR A 93 3.94 -2.05 -17.34
CA TYR A 93 4.20 -1.86 -18.76
C TYR A 93 3.67 -3.05 -19.56
N SER A 94 2.84 -2.80 -20.55
CA SER A 94 2.42 -3.82 -21.51
C SER A 94 3.61 -4.26 -22.38
N PRO A 95 3.49 -5.39 -23.11
CA PRO A 95 4.52 -5.82 -24.07
C PRO A 95 4.87 -4.76 -25.13
N GLU A 96 3.92 -3.86 -25.45
CA GLU A 96 4.13 -2.74 -26.36
C GLU A 96 4.77 -1.51 -25.69
N GLY A 97 5.08 -1.59 -24.40
CA GLY A 97 5.66 -0.47 -23.63
C GLY A 97 4.64 0.58 -23.18
N LYS A 98 3.35 0.31 -23.25
CA LYS A 98 2.31 1.20 -22.70
C LYS A 98 2.18 0.99 -21.20
N ILE A 99 2.01 2.08 -20.46
CA ILE A 99 1.70 2.04 -19.04
C ILE A 99 0.21 1.74 -18.88
N VAL A 100 -0.10 0.72 -18.09
CA VAL A 100 -1.46 0.24 -17.83
C VAL A 100 -1.69 0.28 -16.32
N ASP A 101 -2.68 1.06 -15.90
CA ASP A 101 -3.15 1.12 -14.52
C ASP A 101 -3.93 -0.16 -14.20
N ILE A 102 -3.49 -0.89 -13.18
CA ILE A 102 -4.12 -2.14 -12.74
C ILE A 102 -4.97 -1.95 -11.48
N ASP A 103 -4.91 -0.77 -10.85
CA ASP A 103 -5.75 -0.39 -9.71
C ASP A 103 -7.02 0.31 -10.17
N THR A 104 -7.78 -0.37 -11.00
CA THR A 104 -9.01 0.11 -11.62
C THR A 104 -10.20 -0.76 -11.21
N PRO A 105 -11.45 -0.33 -11.42
CA PRO A 105 -12.61 -1.22 -11.27
C PRO A 105 -12.47 -2.49 -12.11
N ALA A 106 -13.00 -3.62 -11.59
CA ALA A 106 -12.79 -4.94 -12.19
C ALA A 106 -13.17 -5.05 -13.68
N ASP A 107 -14.25 -4.36 -14.10
CA ASP A 107 -14.65 -4.35 -15.50
C ASP A 107 -13.65 -3.61 -16.40
N LEU A 108 -13.08 -2.51 -15.89
CA LEU A 108 -12.04 -1.79 -16.63
C LEU A 108 -10.73 -2.58 -16.63
N PHE A 109 -10.35 -3.19 -15.50
CA PHE A 109 -9.21 -4.09 -15.44
C PHE A 109 -9.30 -5.19 -16.51
N ARG A 110 -10.46 -5.85 -16.65
CA ARG A 110 -10.71 -6.85 -17.70
C ARG A 110 -10.43 -6.29 -19.09
N GLN A 111 -11.01 -5.13 -19.41
CA GLN A 111 -10.81 -4.49 -20.71
C GLN A 111 -9.34 -4.13 -20.97
N LEU A 112 -8.61 -3.71 -19.95
CA LEU A 112 -7.18 -3.36 -20.06
C LEU A 112 -6.31 -4.60 -20.28
N VAL A 113 -6.60 -5.71 -19.59
CA VAL A 113 -5.93 -7.00 -19.81
C VAL A 113 -6.19 -7.51 -21.23
N ASP A 114 -7.47 -7.52 -21.66
CA ASP A 114 -7.83 -7.97 -23.00
C ASP A 114 -7.15 -7.12 -24.10
N ARG A 115 -7.08 -5.81 -23.90
CA ARG A 115 -6.55 -4.88 -24.91
C ARG A 115 -5.04 -4.82 -24.96
N HIS A 116 -4.36 -4.88 -23.83
CA HIS A 116 -2.94 -4.58 -23.71
C HIS A 116 -2.06 -5.79 -23.38
N PHE A 117 -2.68 -6.92 -23.06
CA PHE A 117 -2.00 -8.18 -22.75
C PHE A 117 -2.63 -9.37 -23.46
N ASP A 118 -3.41 -9.14 -24.52
CA ASP A 118 -4.08 -10.17 -25.34
C ASP A 118 -4.93 -11.16 -24.50
N GLY A 119 -5.48 -10.70 -23.38
CA GLY A 119 -6.25 -11.53 -22.45
C GLY A 119 -5.40 -12.48 -21.59
N ASP A 120 -4.08 -12.40 -21.64
CA ASP A 120 -3.17 -13.26 -20.87
C ASP A 120 -3.04 -12.76 -19.42
N LEU A 121 -4.02 -13.13 -18.59
CA LEU A 121 -4.03 -12.79 -17.16
C LEU A 121 -2.80 -13.36 -16.43
N ASP A 122 -2.34 -14.55 -16.80
CA ASP A 122 -1.21 -15.18 -16.11
C ASP A 122 0.06 -14.36 -16.28
N SER A 123 0.33 -13.89 -17.49
CA SER A 123 1.45 -12.98 -17.75
C SER A 123 1.29 -11.67 -16.97
N VAL A 124 0.08 -11.10 -16.85
CA VAL A 124 -0.16 -9.89 -16.05
C VAL A 124 0.13 -10.12 -14.57
N VAL A 125 -0.34 -11.23 -14.01
CA VAL A 125 -0.08 -11.60 -12.61
C VAL A 125 1.42 -11.81 -12.35
N HIS A 126 2.09 -12.57 -13.21
CA HIS A 126 3.54 -12.78 -13.08
C HIS A 126 4.33 -11.48 -13.19
N LEU A 127 3.95 -10.58 -14.09
CA LEU A 127 4.59 -9.28 -14.25
C LEU A 127 4.38 -8.39 -13.00
N TYR A 128 3.18 -8.40 -12.44
CA TYR A 128 2.88 -7.68 -11.19
C TYR A 128 3.78 -8.13 -10.03
N TYR A 129 3.83 -9.44 -9.77
CA TYR A 129 4.68 -9.97 -8.70
C TYR A 129 6.17 -9.82 -8.99
N LYS A 130 6.60 -9.88 -10.25
CA LYS A 130 7.96 -9.55 -10.65
C LYS A 130 8.32 -8.10 -10.28
N ASN A 131 7.42 -7.16 -10.54
CA ASN A 131 7.62 -5.75 -10.20
C ASN A 131 7.64 -5.53 -8.68
N LEU A 132 6.74 -6.18 -7.94
CA LEU A 132 6.74 -6.15 -6.48
C LEU A 132 8.03 -6.71 -5.88
N LEU A 133 8.49 -7.86 -6.38
CA LEU A 133 9.77 -8.46 -5.96
C LEU A 133 10.93 -7.51 -6.24
N ARG A 134 10.95 -6.90 -7.43
CA ARG A 134 12.01 -5.97 -7.79
C ARG A 134 12.00 -4.71 -6.93
N MET A 135 10.83 -4.18 -6.61
CA MET A 135 10.67 -3.09 -5.64
C MET A 135 11.26 -3.46 -4.27
N VAL A 136 10.94 -4.66 -3.76
CA VAL A 136 11.46 -5.16 -2.48
C VAL A 136 12.98 -5.35 -2.52
N GLU A 137 13.55 -5.79 -3.63
CA GLU A 137 14.99 -5.92 -3.82
C GLU A 137 15.72 -4.56 -3.80
N LEU A 138 15.18 -3.56 -4.48
CA LEU A 138 15.75 -2.21 -4.52
C LEU A 138 15.60 -1.49 -3.19
N GLY A 139 14.49 -1.70 -2.49
CA GLY A 139 14.23 -1.09 -1.20
C GLY A 139 13.90 0.40 -1.28
N GLY A 140 14.26 1.15 -0.23
CA GLY A 140 14.03 2.59 -0.14
C GLY A 140 12.66 2.96 0.43
N PHE A 141 11.97 2.02 1.08
CA PHE A 141 10.69 2.21 1.76
C PHE A 141 10.67 1.42 3.08
N ASP A 142 9.67 1.69 3.91
CA ASP A 142 9.51 1.10 5.24
C ASP A 142 8.37 0.07 5.25
N ILE A 143 7.33 0.31 4.45
CA ILE A 143 6.08 -0.45 4.44
C ILE A 143 5.78 -0.86 3.00
N VAL A 144 5.43 -2.13 2.79
CA VAL A 144 4.85 -2.61 1.53
C VAL A 144 3.36 -2.26 1.55
N GLY A 145 2.93 -1.39 0.65
CA GLY A 145 1.52 -1.00 0.51
C GLY A 145 0.71 -2.12 -0.14
N HIS A 146 -0.53 -2.32 0.30
CA HIS A 146 -1.54 -3.26 -0.26
C HIS A 146 -0.95 -4.43 -1.05
N ALA A 147 -0.14 -5.25 -0.39
CA ALA A 147 0.87 -6.17 -0.91
C ALA A 147 0.42 -7.19 -2.00
N ASP A 148 -0.87 -7.42 -2.18
CA ASP A 148 -1.43 -8.26 -3.24
C ASP A 148 -2.69 -7.62 -3.88
N LYS A 149 -2.66 -6.32 -4.05
CA LYS A 149 -3.79 -5.50 -4.54
C LYS A 149 -4.51 -6.12 -5.75
N MET A 150 -3.76 -6.75 -6.64
CA MET A 150 -4.29 -7.37 -7.86
C MET A 150 -5.24 -8.54 -7.59
N HIS A 151 -5.19 -9.21 -6.44
CA HIS A 151 -5.92 -10.47 -6.21
C HIS A 151 -7.43 -10.34 -6.47
N TYR A 152 -8.04 -9.23 -6.07
CA TYR A 152 -9.48 -9.01 -6.28
C TYR A 152 -9.82 -8.93 -7.77
N ASN A 153 -9.16 -8.06 -8.51
CA ASN A 153 -9.40 -7.86 -9.94
C ASN A 153 -9.09 -9.13 -10.75
N ALA A 154 -8.00 -9.81 -10.42
CA ALA A 154 -7.63 -11.06 -11.06
C ALA A 154 -8.66 -12.19 -10.78
N SER A 155 -9.20 -12.25 -9.56
CA SER A 155 -10.28 -13.18 -9.21
C SER A 155 -11.60 -12.88 -9.92
N CYS A 156 -11.91 -11.60 -10.14
CA CYS A 156 -13.08 -11.19 -10.95
C CYS A 156 -12.89 -11.52 -12.43
N TYR A 157 -11.65 -11.45 -12.92
CA TYR A 157 -11.34 -11.83 -14.29
C TYR A 157 -11.44 -13.35 -14.47
N ARG A 158 -10.82 -14.13 -13.58
CA ARG A 158 -10.82 -15.60 -13.57
C ARG A 158 -11.18 -16.15 -12.17
N PRO A 159 -12.45 -16.49 -11.95
CA PRO A 159 -12.88 -17.14 -10.71
C PRO A 159 -12.08 -18.43 -10.44
N GLY A 160 -11.65 -18.61 -9.19
CA GLY A 160 -10.84 -19.76 -8.77
C GLY A 160 -9.32 -19.58 -8.90
N LEU A 161 -8.85 -18.47 -9.46
CA LEU A 161 -7.40 -18.18 -9.61
C LEU A 161 -6.64 -18.32 -8.29
N LEU A 162 -7.20 -17.82 -7.20
CA LEU A 162 -6.52 -17.86 -5.88
C LEU A 162 -6.31 -19.27 -5.34
N ASP A 163 -7.01 -20.28 -5.87
CA ASP A 163 -6.88 -21.67 -5.47
C ASP A 163 -5.94 -22.46 -6.39
N GLU A 164 -5.40 -21.82 -7.42
CA GLU A 164 -4.40 -22.42 -8.28
C GLU A 164 -3.04 -22.47 -7.58
N ALA A 165 -2.38 -23.65 -7.63
CA ALA A 165 -1.14 -23.88 -6.90
C ALA A 165 0.00 -22.93 -7.30
N TRP A 166 0.09 -22.56 -8.57
CA TRP A 166 1.12 -21.64 -9.06
C TRP A 166 0.91 -20.22 -8.49
N TYR A 167 -0.36 -19.77 -8.38
CA TYR A 167 -0.69 -18.46 -7.80
C TYR A 167 -0.32 -18.42 -6.32
N ASP A 168 -0.75 -19.42 -5.54
CA ASP A 168 -0.41 -19.51 -4.10
C ASP A 168 1.11 -19.55 -3.88
N THR A 169 1.85 -20.30 -4.70
CA THR A 169 3.32 -20.34 -4.65
C THR A 169 3.92 -18.95 -4.90
N LEU A 170 3.49 -18.27 -5.93
CA LEU A 170 3.98 -16.94 -6.30
C LEU A 170 3.79 -15.91 -5.18
N VAL A 171 2.61 -15.91 -4.56
CA VAL A 171 2.29 -15.02 -3.44
C VAL A 171 3.12 -15.36 -2.21
N ARG A 172 3.27 -16.63 -1.88
CA ARG A 172 4.09 -17.07 -0.73
C ARG A 172 5.56 -16.76 -0.90
N ASP A 173 6.12 -16.98 -2.09
CA ASP A 173 7.50 -16.63 -2.41
C ASP A 173 7.73 -15.12 -2.23
N TYR A 174 6.78 -14.30 -2.68
CA TYR A 174 6.83 -12.86 -2.48
C TYR A 174 6.86 -12.48 -0.98
N PHE A 175 5.97 -13.03 -0.16
CA PHE A 175 5.99 -12.77 1.28
C PHE A 175 7.24 -13.29 1.97
N ALA A 176 7.80 -14.41 1.53
CA ALA A 176 9.07 -14.92 2.05
C ALA A 176 10.23 -13.94 1.79
N VAL A 177 10.26 -13.30 0.61
CA VAL A 177 11.25 -12.26 0.30
C VAL A 177 11.05 -11.01 1.16
N ILE A 178 9.82 -10.57 1.37
CA ILE A 178 9.49 -9.44 2.29
C ILE A 178 10.01 -9.74 3.70
N ALA A 179 9.73 -10.93 4.22
CA ALA A 179 10.19 -11.37 5.54
C ALA A 179 11.71 -11.38 5.65
N ALA A 180 12.39 -11.95 4.65
CA ALA A 180 13.86 -12.02 4.61
C ALA A 180 14.52 -10.62 4.58
N ARG A 181 13.83 -9.61 4.02
CA ARG A 181 14.28 -8.21 3.99
C ARG A 181 13.84 -7.41 5.21
N GLY A 182 12.96 -7.95 6.06
CA GLY A 182 12.49 -7.30 7.29
C GLY A 182 11.52 -6.13 7.10
N TYR A 183 10.88 -6.02 5.92
CA TYR A 183 9.88 -4.99 5.67
C TYR A 183 8.58 -5.26 6.44
N MET A 184 7.85 -4.19 6.75
CA MET A 184 6.48 -4.26 7.23
C MET A 184 5.51 -4.44 6.05
N VAL A 185 4.38 -5.07 6.32
CA VAL A 185 3.27 -5.18 5.37
C VAL A 185 2.08 -4.39 5.89
N GLU A 186 1.53 -3.57 5.04
CA GLU A 186 0.25 -2.92 5.27
C GLU A 186 -0.89 -3.93 5.19
N ILE A 187 -1.79 -3.90 6.16
CA ILE A 187 -3.12 -4.48 6.05
C ILE A 187 -4.07 -3.35 5.67
N ASN A 188 -4.27 -3.21 4.38
CA ASN A 188 -5.09 -2.16 3.80
C ASN A 188 -6.57 -2.53 3.90
N THR A 189 -7.35 -1.64 4.51
CA THR A 189 -8.77 -1.90 4.81
C THR A 189 -9.73 -1.10 3.91
N LYS A 190 -9.21 -0.29 2.99
CA LYS A 190 -9.97 0.62 2.12
C LYS A 190 -11.17 -0.04 1.45
N SER A 191 -10.97 -1.22 0.89
CA SER A 191 -11.96 -1.90 0.08
C SER A 191 -12.88 -2.87 0.83
N TYR A 192 -12.69 -3.05 2.14
CA TYR A 192 -13.38 -4.12 2.87
C TYR A 192 -14.90 -3.98 2.87
N HIS A 193 -15.44 -2.80 3.14
CA HIS A 193 -16.89 -2.59 3.17
C HIS A 193 -17.57 -2.66 1.78
N GLU A 194 -16.80 -2.43 0.73
CA GLU A 194 -17.31 -2.43 -0.64
C GLU A 194 -17.11 -3.78 -1.34
N LEU A 195 -15.97 -4.42 -1.11
CA LEU A 195 -15.53 -5.61 -1.82
C LEU A 195 -15.40 -6.85 -0.94
N GLY A 196 -15.53 -6.70 0.39
CA GLY A 196 -15.40 -7.81 1.35
C GLY A 196 -13.98 -8.37 1.49
N THR A 197 -12.96 -7.59 1.13
CA THR A 197 -11.57 -8.07 1.15
C THR A 197 -10.59 -7.04 1.69
N PHE A 198 -9.50 -7.53 2.30
CA PHE A 198 -8.32 -6.75 2.66
C PHE A 198 -7.22 -6.91 1.59
N TYR A 199 -6.23 -6.02 1.63
CA TYR A 199 -4.97 -6.20 0.92
C TYR A 199 -3.81 -6.23 1.93
N PRO A 200 -3.05 -7.35 2.01
CA PRO A 200 -3.25 -8.61 1.27
C PRO A 200 -4.53 -9.34 1.69
N ASN A 201 -4.93 -10.31 0.85
CA ASN A 201 -6.07 -11.18 1.14
C ASN A 201 -5.89 -11.90 2.49
N GLU A 202 -6.93 -11.93 3.32
CA GLU A 202 -6.89 -12.46 4.69
C GLU A 202 -6.48 -13.94 4.77
N ARG A 203 -6.59 -14.71 3.68
CA ARG A 203 -6.13 -16.10 3.60
C ARG A 203 -4.64 -16.23 3.89
N TYR A 204 -3.84 -15.17 3.64
CA TYR A 204 -2.40 -15.13 3.87
C TYR A 204 -2.00 -14.63 5.25
N PHE A 205 -2.92 -14.11 6.07
CA PHE A 205 -2.58 -13.61 7.40
C PHE A 205 -1.89 -14.64 8.30
N PRO A 206 -2.33 -15.92 8.35
CA PRO A 206 -1.61 -16.95 9.13
C PRO A 206 -0.17 -17.13 8.62
N PHE A 207 0.05 -17.06 7.32
CA PHE A 207 1.39 -17.21 6.72
C PHE A 207 2.28 -16.00 7.02
N LEU A 208 1.75 -14.77 6.96
CA LEU A 208 2.48 -13.57 7.40
C LEU A 208 2.92 -13.70 8.87
N LYS A 209 2.05 -14.24 9.71
CA LYS A 209 2.36 -14.50 11.13
C LYS A 209 3.46 -15.55 11.29
N GLU A 210 3.39 -16.65 10.54
CA GLU A 210 4.41 -17.72 10.54
C GLU A 210 5.78 -17.17 10.15
N LEU A 211 5.85 -16.30 9.13
CA LEU A 211 7.06 -15.64 8.68
C LEU A 211 7.57 -14.55 9.64
N GLY A 212 6.81 -14.20 10.69
CA GLY A 212 7.17 -13.14 11.61
C GLY A 212 7.12 -11.74 11.01
N ILE A 213 6.37 -11.54 9.93
CA ILE A 213 6.20 -10.23 9.30
C ILE A 213 5.46 -9.30 10.24
N ARG A 214 6.01 -8.11 10.45
CA ARG A 214 5.33 -7.03 11.16
C ARG A 214 4.25 -6.43 10.28
N VAL A 215 3.07 -6.18 10.84
CA VAL A 215 1.94 -5.64 10.08
C VAL A 215 1.44 -4.34 10.69
N GLN A 216 0.94 -3.45 9.84
CA GLN A 216 0.27 -2.20 10.22
C GLN A 216 -1.10 -2.15 9.55
N VAL A 217 -2.15 -1.77 10.29
CA VAL A 217 -3.50 -1.65 9.75
C VAL A 217 -3.72 -0.20 9.31
N ASN A 218 -3.93 0.00 8.02
CA ASN A 218 -4.14 1.31 7.40
C ASN A 218 -5.44 1.35 6.61
N SER A 219 -6.09 2.50 6.63
CA SER A 219 -7.37 2.70 5.92
C SER A 219 -7.20 3.13 4.46
N ASP A 220 -6.02 3.62 4.07
CA ASP A 220 -5.79 4.22 2.74
C ASP A 220 -6.92 5.21 2.38
N ALA A 221 -7.23 6.10 3.34
CA ALA A 221 -8.39 6.98 3.27
C ALA A 221 -8.17 8.15 2.33
N HIS A 222 -9.04 8.30 1.34
CA HIS A 222 -9.08 9.43 0.41
C HIS A 222 -10.06 10.52 0.86
N TYR A 223 -10.83 10.25 1.91
CA TYR A 223 -11.78 11.17 2.53
C TYR A 223 -11.64 11.09 4.06
N PRO A 224 -11.77 12.23 4.78
CA PRO A 224 -11.60 12.25 6.24
C PRO A 224 -12.47 11.24 6.98
N GLU A 225 -13.72 11.08 6.58
CA GLU A 225 -14.70 10.17 7.18
C GLU A 225 -14.38 8.68 6.98
N ARG A 226 -13.38 8.36 6.14
CA ARG A 226 -12.96 6.99 5.85
C ARG A 226 -11.71 6.55 6.61
N ILE A 227 -11.12 7.40 7.46
CA ILE A 227 -9.85 7.06 8.16
C ILE A 227 -9.96 5.85 9.09
N ASN A 228 -11.17 5.54 9.54
CA ASN A 228 -11.45 4.39 10.42
C ASN A 228 -12.14 3.22 9.69
N ASN A 229 -12.15 3.26 8.35
CA ASN A 229 -12.83 2.25 7.52
C ASN A 229 -12.29 0.85 7.80
N ALA A 230 -13.16 -0.06 8.26
CA ALA A 230 -12.90 -1.46 8.56
C ALA A 230 -11.63 -1.74 9.41
N ARG A 231 -11.16 -0.75 10.20
CA ARG A 231 -9.97 -0.91 11.05
C ARG A 231 -10.17 -2.01 12.09
N PHE A 232 -11.32 -2.06 12.72
CA PHE A 232 -11.63 -3.06 13.75
C PHE A 232 -11.77 -4.46 13.15
N GLU A 233 -12.34 -4.58 11.96
CA GLU A 233 -12.45 -5.81 11.21
C GLU A 233 -11.06 -6.34 10.84
N GLY A 234 -10.16 -5.49 10.38
CA GLY A 234 -8.77 -5.83 10.08
C GLY A 234 -8.02 -6.34 11.33
N LEU A 235 -8.15 -5.63 12.47
CA LEU A 235 -7.57 -6.06 13.74
C LEU A 235 -8.16 -7.39 14.21
N ALA A 236 -9.48 -7.61 14.07
CA ALA A 236 -10.13 -8.87 14.41
C ALA A 236 -9.66 -10.04 13.54
N ALA A 237 -9.50 -9.80 12.22
CA ALA A 237 -8.99 -10.80 11.29
C ALA A 237 -7.52 -11.18 11.61
N LEU A 238 -6.68 -10.20 11.91
CA LEU A 238 -5.30 -10.45 12.36
C LEU A 238 -5.25 -11.23 13.68
N LYS A 239 -6.08 -10.88 14.65
CA LYS A 239 -6.18 -11.61 15.92
C LYS A 239 -6.61 -13.06 15.69
N LYS A 240 -7.58 -13.30 14.81
CA LYS A 240 -8.02 -14.66 14.41
C LYS A 240 -6.88 -15.44 13.74
N ALA A 241 -6.00 -14.77 12.99
CA ALA A 241 -4.81 -15.36 12.37
C ALA A 241 -3.64 -15.57 13.36
N GLY A 242 -3.80 -15.21 14.64
CA GLY A 242 -2.81 -15.43 15.70
C GLY A 242 -1.84 -14.28 15.95
N PHE A 243 -2.06 -13.10 15.34
CA PHE A 243 -1.29 -11.91 15.70
C PHE A 243 -1.65 -11.45 17.12
N THR A 244 -0.63 -11.08 17.88
CA THR A 244 -0.78 -10.55 19.25
C THR A 244 -0.47 -9.04 19.31
N SER A 245 0.06 -8.48 18.22
CA SER A 245 0.42 -7.06 18.12
C SER A 245 0.41 -6.60 16.68
N VAL A 246 0.18 -5.30 16.48
CA VAL A 246 0.37 -4.58 15.23
C VAL A 246 1.36 -3.45 15.45
N VAL A 247 1.95 -2.93 14.39
CA VAL A 247 2.85 -1.77 14.46
C VAL A 247 2.00 -0.50 14.31
N GLU A 248 2.23 0.47 15.18
CA GLU A 248 1.75 1.85 15.01
C GLU A 248 2.94 2.80 14.94
N TRP A 249 2.82 3.87 14.17
CA TRP A 249 3.90 4.83 13.97
C TRP A 249 3.82 5.93 15.02
N HIS A 250 4.83 6.02 15.89
CA HIS A 250 4.92 7.05 16.92
C HIS A 250 6.28 7.73 16.91
N GLY A 251 6.31 9.05 16.87
CA GLY A 251 7.52 9.83 16.98
C GLY A 251 8.60 9.50 15.95
N GLY A 252 8.20 9.17 14.70
CA GLY A 252 9.10 8.76 13.64
C GLY A 252 9.63 7.33 13.74
N ASN A 253 9.12 6.53 14.69
CA ASN A 253 9.51 5.12 14.86
C ASN A 253 8.28 4.24 15.03
N GLY A 254 8.27 3.08 14.35
CA GLY A 254 7.24 2.07 14.56
C GLY A 254 7.30 1.50 15.99
N LYS A 255 6.18 1.51 16.69
CA LYS A 255 6.01 0.83 17.99
C LYS A 255 5.05 -0.35 17.82
N ILE A 256 5.27 -1.39 18.64
CA ILE A 256 4.41 -2.57 18.68
C ILE A 256 3.46 -2.41 19.86
N PHE A 257 2.15 -2.51 19.60
CA PHE A 257 1.11 -2.49 20.61
C PHE A 257 0.48 -3.89 20.73
N PRO A 258 0.20 -4.35 21.95
CA PRO A 258 -0.42 -5.65 22.18
C PRO A 258 -1.92 -5.67 21.81
#